data_fd42187306da36fd6d474d64767d0a06
#
_entry.id   fd42187306da36fd6d474d64767d0a06
#
_cell.length_a   1.000
_cell.length_b   1.000
_cell.length_c   1.000
_cell.angle_alpha   90.00
_cell.angle_beta   90.00
_cell.angle_gamma   90.00
#
_symmetry.space_group_name_H-M   'P 1'
#
loop_
_entity.id
_entity.type
_entity.pdbx_description
1 polymer ?
#
loop_
_entity_poly.entity_id
_entity_poly.type
_entity_poly.pdbx_seq_one_letter_code
_entity_poly.pdbx_strand_id
1 'polypeptide(L)'
;MATTTEEQPIIFLDDISVTFKTRTGSIFKPNKVHAVQNVSLKLMPGETIGIVGESGCGKSTTANVMCGLQSPTSGHVYFKGMDVTKRTPELRKQIGRVVSVVFQDPATALNPRMIVKDQLMDPLLVHKVGTEAEREARINELVGLVGLPHSALRALPGQLSGGQRQRVA
;
A
#
# COMPACT_ATOMS: atom_id res chain seq x y z
N MET A 1 -14.30 28.98 -26.09
CA MET A 1 -14.58 27.56 -25.78
C MET A 1 -13.59 27.12 -24.72
N ALA A 2 -14.02 27.00 -23.47
CA ALA A 2 -13.17 26.51 -22.40
C ALA A 2 -13.02 24.99 -22.61
N THR A 3 -11.83 24.54 -22.92
CA THR A 3 -11.45 23.13 -22.88
C THR A 3 -11.50 22.69 -21.43
N THR A 4 -12.60 22.06 -21.02
CA THR A 4 -12.70 21.35 -19.76
C THR A 4 -11.69 20.22 -19.84
N THR A 5 -10.53 20.39 -19.24
CA THR A 5 -9.58 19.28 -19.05
C THR A 5 -10.31 18.32 -18.11
N GLU A 6 -10.84 17.22 -18.64
CA GLU A 6 -11.39 16.15 -17.80
C GLU A 6 -10.26 15.71 -16.85
N GLU A 7 -10.45 15.96 -15.57
CA GLU A 7 -9.51 15.54 -14.54
C GLU A 7 -9.40 14.02 -14.57
N GLN A 8 -8.20 13.53 -14.85
CA GLN A 8 -7.96 12.08 -14.88
C GLN A 8 -7.96 11.50 -13.46
N PRO A 9 -8.60 10.35 -13.26
CA PRO A 9 -8.56 9.68 -11.96
C PRO A 9 -7.12 9.30 -11.59
N ILE A 10 -6.80 9.42 -10.30
CA ILE A 10 -5.52 8.96 -9.75
C ILE A 10 -5.44 7.44 -9.85
N ILE A 11 -6.56 6.75 -9.51
CA ILE A 11 -6.69 5.30 -9.61
C ILE A 11 -8.03 5.00 -10.30
N PHE A 12 -7.99 4.10 -11.27
CA PHE A 12 -9.19 3.57 -11.89
C PHE A 12 -9.09 2.04 -11.97
N LEU A 13 -10.03 1.38 -11.32
CA LEU A 13 -10.28 -0.05 -11.46
C LEU A 13 -11.35 -0.23 -12.54
N ASP A 14 -11.06 -1.03 -13.56
CA ASP A 14 -11.97 -1.28 -14.66
C ASP A 14 -12.29 -2.77 -14.71
N ASP A 15 -13.53 -3.10 -14.30
CA ASP A 15 -14.11 -4.45 -14.30
C ASP A 15 -13.19 -5.51 -13.66
N ILE A 16 -12.55 -5.17 -12.54
CA ILE A 16 -11.60 -6.08 -11.90
C ILE A 16 -12.31 -7.25 -11.22
N SER A 17 -11.73 -8.43 -11.37
CA SER A 17 -12.09 -9.60 -10.57
C SER A 17 -10.84 -10.22 -9.95
N VAL A 18 -10.96 -10.77 -8.73
CA VAL A 18 -9.89 -11.46 -8.03
C VAL A 18 -10.37 -12.82 -7.57
N THR A 19 -9.68 -13.86 -8.03
CA THR A 19 -9.98 -15.25 -7.67
C THR A 19 -8.75 -15.89 -7.08
N PHE A 20 -8.89 -16.43 -5.87
CA PHE A 20 -7.87 -17.23 -5.20
C PHE A 20 -8.09 -18.72 -5.46
N LYS A 21 -6.98 -19.43 -5.68
CA LYS A 21 -6.98 -20.89 -5.69
C LYS A 21 -6.68 -21.41 -4.29
N THR A 22 -7.58 -22.16 -3.69
CA THR A 22 -7.34 -22.79 -2.38
C THR A 22 -6.80 -24.20 -2.55
N ARG A 23 -5.92 -24.62 -1.64
CA ARG A 23 -5.39 -25.99 -1.63
C ARG A 23 -6.33 -27.03 -0.98
N THR A 24 -7.48 -26.59 -0.48
CA THR A 24 -8.53 -27.48 0.08
C THR A 24 -9.33 -28.07 -1.07
N GLY A 25 -8.95 -29.27 -1.50
CA GLY A 25 -9.61 -29.98 -2.59
C GLY A 25 -8.71 -31.07 -3.16
N SER A 26 -9.22 -31.85 -4.10
CA SER A 26 -8.43 -32.83 -4.84
C SER A 26 -7.25 -32.11 -5.55
N ILE A 27 -6.11 -32.79 -5.62
CA ILE A 27 -4.90 -32.29 -6.33
C ILE A 27 -5.22 -31.87 -7.77
N PHE A 28 -6.27 -32.44 -8.37
CA PHE A 28 -6.69 -32.19 -9.74
C PHE A 28 -7.77 -31.09 -9.90
N LYS A 29 -8.43 -30.63 -8.80
CA LYS A 29 -9.43 -29.55 -8.86
C LYS A 29 -9.28 -28.65 -7.62
N PRO A 30 -8.40 -27.63 -7.67
CA PRO A 30 -8.34 -26.65 -6.58
C PRO A 30 -9.67 -25.87 -6.52
N ASN A 31 -10.22 -25.71 -5.33
CA ASN A 31 -11.36 -24.84 -5.13
C ASN A 31 -10.98 -23.40 -5.45
N LYS A 32 -11.88 -22.65 -6.07
CA LYS A 32 -11.73 -21.25 -6.39
C LYS A 32 -12.58 -20.41 -5.44
N VAL A 33 -11.99 -19.39 -4.84
CA VAL A 33 -12.70 -18.39 -4.03
C VAL A 33 -12.68 -17.08 -4.82
N HIS A 34 -13.86 -16.64 -5.22
CA HIS A 34 -14.05 -15.36 -5.89
C HIS A 34 -14.15 -14.27 -4.82
N ALA A 35 -13.04 -13.58 -4.56
CA ALA A 35 -12.98 -12.55 -3.51
C ALA A 35 -13.50 -11.18 -3.99
N VAL A 36 -13.35 -10.87 -5.27
CA VAL A 36 -13.87 -9.67 -5.92
C VAL A 36 -14.39 -10.06 -7.29
N GLN A 37 -15.53 -9.52 -7.70
CA GLN A 37 -16.16 -9.81 -8.99
C GLN A 37 -16.68 -8.53 -9.64
N ASN A 38 -16.18 -8.23 -10.83
CA ASN A 38 -16.63 -7.16 -11.71
C ASN A 38 -16.78 -5.79 -11.00
N VAL A 39 -15.75 -5.38 -10.27
CA VAL A 39 -15.74 -4.10 -9.56
C VAL A 39 -15.06 -3.04 -10.42
N SER A 40 -15.77 -1.93 -10.63
CA SER A 40 -15.23 -0.71 -11.23
C SER A 40 -15.31 0.43 -10.23
N LEU A 41 -14.23 1.19 -10.08
CA LEU A 41 -14.11 2.27 -9.11
C LEU A 41 -13.09 3.29 -9.61
N LYS A 42 -13.43 4.58 -9.47
CA LYS A 42 -12.52 5.69 -9.79
C LYS A 42 -12.24 6.50 -8.53
N LEU A 43 -10.99 6.85 -8.31
CA LEU A 43 -10.57 7.79 -7.27
C LEU A 43 -10.00 9.04 -7.94
N MET A 44 -10.68 10.17 -7.72
CA MET A 44 -10.27 11.46 -8.27
C MET A 44 -9.27 12.19 -7.36
N PRO A 45 -8.49 13.16 -7.87
CA PRO A 45 -7.67 14.02 -7.02
C PRO A 45 -8.48 14.69 -5.92
N GLY A 46 -7.95 14.69 -4.67
CA GLY A 46 -8.60 15.28 -3.51
C GLY A 46 -9.84 14.54 -2.98
N GLU A 47 -10.21 13.42 -3.59
CA GLU A 47 -11.35 12.60 -3.18
C GLU A 47 -10.96 11.60 -2.07
N THR A 48 -11.94 11.30 -1.21
CA THR A 48 -11.85 10.21 -0.22
C THR A 48 -12.96 9.20 -0.49
N ILE A 49 -12.60 7.92 -0.65
CA ILE A 49 -13.55 6.83 -0.86
C ILE A 49 -13.60 5.92 0.35
N GLY A 50 -14.80 5.71 0.90
CA GLY A 50 -15.07 4.72 1.93
C GLY A 50 -15.59 3.40 1.33
N ILE A 51 -14.91 2.28 1.60
CA ILE A 51 -15.37 0.94 1.21
C ILE A 51 -15.95 0.26 2.45
N VAL A 52 -17.27 0.02 2.46
CA VAL A 52 -18.00 -0.55 3.57
C VAL A 52 -18.63 -1.88 3.14
N GLY A 53 -18.80 -2.79 4.07
CA GLY A 53 -19.44 -4.10 3.84
C GLY A 53 -19.08 -5.11 4.93
N GLU A 54 -19.66 -6.29 4.86
CA GLU A 54 -19.44 -7.38 5.83
C GLU A 54 -18.00 -7.94 5.81
N SER A 55 -17.64 -8.70 6.85
CA SER A 55 -16.35 -9.39 6.87
C SER A 55 -16.29 -10.41 5.71
N GLY A 56 -15.16 -10.42 4.98
CA GLY A 56 -14.96 -11.36 3.86
C GLY A 56 -15.55 -10.91 2.52
N CYS A 57 -16.26 -9.77 2.41
CA CYS A 57 -16.87 -9.32 1.14
C CYS A 57 -15.86 -8.73 0.12
N GLY A 58 -14.55 -8.81 0.36
CA GLY A 58 -13.54 -8.39 -0.62
C GLY A 58 -12.95 -7.00 -0.44
N LYS A 59 -13.32 -6.21 0.60
CA LYS A 59 -12.81 -4.85 0.84
C LYS A 59 -11.29 -4.76 0.82
N SER A 60 -10.64 -5.57 1.65
CA SER A 60 -9.18 -5.59 1.74
C SER A 60 -8.52 -6.05 0.44
N THR A 61 -9.15 -6.98 -0.29
CA THR A 61 -8.67 -7.43 -1.59
C THR A 61 -8.76 -6.29 -2.63
N THR A 62 -9.87 -5.56 -2.67
CA THR A 62 -10.04 -4.40 -3.54
C THR A 62 -9.02 -3.30 -3.20
N ALA A 63 -8.85 -2.98 -1.90
CA ALA A 63 -7.84 -2.02 -1.45
C ALA A 63 -6.42 -2.46 -1.85
N ASN A 64 -6.07 -3.74 -1.71
CA ASN A 64 -4.77 -4.27 -2.13
C ASN A 64 -4.54 -4.14 -3.64
N VAL A 65 -5.59 -4.31 -4.45
CA VAL A 65 -5.51 -4.07 -5.90
C VAL A 65 -5.29 -2.59 -6.18
N MET A 66 -6.03 -1.68 -5.54
CA MET A 66 -5.86 -0.24 -5.68
C MET A 66 -4.45 0.21 -5.31
N CYS A 67 -3.89 -0.30 -4.21
CA CYS A 67 -2.55 0.05 -3.75
C CYS A 67 -1.43 -0.65 -4.54
N GLY A 68 -1.77 -1.44 -5.56
CA GLY A 68 -0.79 -2.22 -6.33
C GLY A 68 -0.11 -3.33 -5.52
N LEU A 69 -0.66 -3.76 -4.38
CA LEU A 69 -0.15 -4.89 -3.58
C LEU A 69 -0.57 -6.23 -4.15
N GLN A 70 -1.66 -6.27 -4.93
CA GLN A 70 -2.19 -7.47 -5.59
C GLN A 70 -2.59 -7.17 -7.02
N SER A 71 -2.32 -8.11 -7.95
CA SER A 71 -2.85 -8.03 -9.31
C SER A 71 -4.25 -8.62 -9.37
N PRO A 72 -5.17 -8.09 -10.18
CA PRO A 72 -6.44 -8.72 -10.46
C PRO A 72 -6.24 -10.00 -11.27
N THR A 73 -7.23 -10.89 -11.26
CA THR A 73 -7.28 -12.09 -12.12
C THR A 73 -7.78 -11.71 -13.51
N SER A 74 -8.68 -10.73 -13.61
CA SER A 74 -9.18 -10.13 -14.84
C SER A 74 -9.55 -8.67 -14.61
N GLY A 75 -9.77 -7.91 -15.70
CA GLY A 75 -9.97 -6.48 -15.69
C GLY A 75 -8.66 -5.71 -15.69
N HIS A 76 -8.75 -4.37 -15.61
CA HIS A 76 -7.61 -3.48 -15.72
C HIS A 76 -7.50 -2.54 -14.52
N VAL A 77 -6.27 -2.13 -14.20
CA VAL A 77 -5.95 -1.15 -13.17
C VAL A 77 -5.15 -0.03 -13.83
N TYR A 78 -5.64 1.18 -13.69
CA TYR A 78 -4.94 2.36 -14.20
C TYR A 78 -4.52 3.27 -13.05
N PHE A 79 -3.30 3.77 -13.14
CA PHE A 79 -2.74 4.77 -12.23
C PHE A 79 -2.38 6.01 -13.04
N LYS A 80 -3.08 7.13 -12.81
CA LYS A 80 -2.95 8.37 -13.60
C LYS A 80 -2.96 8.09 -15.11
N GLY A 81 -3.93 7.30 -15.58
CA GLY A 81 -4.09 6.90 -16.98
C GLY A 81 -3.13 5.82 -17.49
N MET A 82 -2.12 5.43 -16.71
CA MET A 82 -1.18 4.37 -17.09
C MET A 82 -1.72 3.00 -16.66
N ASP A 83 -1.77 2.03 -17.57
CA ASP A 83 -2.13 0.64 -17.22
C ASP A 83 -1.03 0.00 -16.37
N VAL A 84 -1.39 -0.35 -15.14
CA VAL A 84 -0.51 -0.97 -14.15
C VAL A 84 -0.97 -2.39 -13.78
N THR A 85 -1.87 -2.97 -14.55
CA THR A 85 -2.46 -4.30 -14.32
C THR A 85 -1.37 -5.38 -14.20
N LYS A 86 -0.37 -5.33 -15.08
CA LYS A 86 0.80 -6.20 -15.03
C LYS A 86 1.90 -5.54 -14.20
N ARG A 87 2.15 -6.08 -13.03
CA ARG A 87 3.07 -5.50 -12.04
C ARG A 87 4.52 -5.82 -12.40
N THR A 88 5.19 -4.91 -13.10
CA THR A 88 6.64 -4.97 -13.25
C THR A 88 7.35 -4.36 -12.03
N PRO A 89 8.63 -4.68 -11.77
CA PRO A 89 9.42 -4.04 -10.72
C PRO A 89 9.45 -2.52 -10.84
N GLU A 90 9.52 -2.00 -12.06
CA GLU A 90 9.57 -0.57 -12.37
C GLU A 90 8.24 0.12 -11.99
N LEU A 91 7.10 -0.46 -12.39
CA LEU A 91 5.77 0.04 -12.04
C LEU A 91 5.54 0.02 -10.53
N ARG A 92 5.96 -1.06 -9.83
CA ARG A 92 5.89 -1.11 -8.36
C ARG A 92 6.66 0.03 -7.72
N LYS A 93 7.88 0.32 -8.22
CA LYS A 93 8.70 1.40 -7.71
C LYS A 93 8.07 2.77 -7.95
N GLN A 94 7.41 2.98 -9.10
CA GLN A 94 6.70 4.22 -9.42
C GLN A 94 5.47 4.39 -8.51
N ILE A 95 4.64 3.36 -8.35
CA ILE A 95 3.46 3.38 -7.47
C ILE A 95 3.90 3.63 -6.02
N GLY A 96 4.92 2.92 -5.52
CA GLY A 96 5.40 3.05 -4.14
C GLY A 96 5.97 4.43 -3.78
N ARG A 97 6.22 5.32 -4.76
CA ARG A 97 6.59 6.72 -4.50
C ARG A 97 5.41 7.62 -4.16
N VAL A 98 4.20 7.21 -4.52
CA VAL A 98 3.01 8.07 -4.46
C VAL A 98 1.85 7.43 -3.69
N VAL A 99 1.90 6.12 -3.46
CA VAL A 99 0.91 5.39 -2.67
C VAL A 99 1.53 4.97 -1.35
N SER A 100 0.92 5.39 -0.25
CA SER A 100 1.25 4.91 1.10
C SER A 100 0.10 4.05 1.63
N VAL A 101 0.43 3.02 2.38
CA VAL A 101 -0.55 2.09 2.96
C VAL A 101 -0.37 2.07 4.47
N VAL A 102 -1.45 2.37 5.20
CA VAL A 102 -1.51 2.16 6.65
C VAL A 102 -2.26 0.85 6.90
N PHE A 103 -1.56 -0.13 7.47
CA PHE A 103 -2.15 -1.44 7.75
C PHE A 103 -3.00 -1.40 9.02
N GLN A 104 -4.02 -2.25 9.08
CA GLN A 104 -4.90 -2.38 10.25
C GLN A 104 -4.13 -2.82 11.51
N ASP A 105 -3.15 -3.69 11.36
CA ASP A 105 -2.22 -4.09 12.41
C ASP A 105 -0.80 -3.58 12.09
N PRO A 106 -0.39 -2.45 12.63
CA PRO A 106 0.92 -1.87 12.38
C PRO A 106 2.06 -2.73 12.94
N ALA A 107 1.80 -3.62 13.89
CA ALA A 107 2.83 -4.51 14.42
C ALA A 107 3.32 -5.50 13.35
N THR A 108 2.47 -5.86 12.39
CA THR A 108 2.83 -6.73 11.25
C THR A 108 3.56 -5.99 10.13
N ALA A 109 3.49 -4.66 10.11
CA ALA A 109 4.19 -3.84 9.10
C ALA A 109 5.69 -3.68 9.41
N LEU A 110 6.07 -3.79 10.68
CA LEU A 110 7.45 -3.58 11.13
C LEU A 110 8.26 -4.89 11.11
N ASN A 111 9.48 -4.81 10.60
CA ASN A 111 10.42 -5.93 10.68
C ASN A 111 10.96 -6.07 12.11
N PRO A 112 10.67 -7.16 12.84
CA PRO A 112 11.08 -7.31 14.24
C PRO A 112 12.59 -7.40 14.45
N ARG A 113 13.38 -7.60 13.39
CA ARG A 113 14.84 -7.78 13.43
C ARG A 113 15.62 -6.52 13.03
N MET A 114 14.94 -5.44 12.69
CA MET A 114 15.55 -4.18 12.29
C MET A 114 15.19 -3.08 13.30
N ILE A 115 16.15 -2.23 13.65
CA ILE A 115 15.88 -1.06 14.47
C ILE A 115 15.00 -0.06 13.70
N VAL A 116 14.28 0.79 14.41
CA VAL A 116 13.36 1.76 13.82
C VAL A 116 14.06 2.67 12.81
N LYS A 117 15.26 3.16 13.11
CA LYS A 117 16.02 4.03 12.19
C LYS A 117 16.21 3.37 10.84
N ASP A 118 16.61 2.10 10.82
CA ASP A 118 16.91 1.39 9.56
C ASP A 118 15.63 1.15 8.74
N GLN A 119 14.51 0.86 9.42
CA GLN A 119 13.23 0.69 8.75
C GLN A 119 12.72 1.99 8.11
N LEU A 120 12.92 3.13 8.77
CA LEU A 120 12.57 4.44 8.21
C LEU A 120 13.54 4.88 7.10
N MET A 121 14.80 4.43 7.18
CA MET A 121 15.83 4.71 6.17
C MET A 121 15.60 3.92 4.88
N ASP A 122 15.11 2.69 4.96
CA ASP A 122 14.98 1.76 3.82
C ASP A 122 14.20 2.35 2.63
N PRO A 123 12.99 2.91 2.78
CA PRO A 123 12.27 3.52 1.66
C PRO A 123 13.02 4.70 1.04
N LEU A 124 13.73 5.50 1.84
CA LEU A 124 14.51 6.63 1.35
C LEU A 124 15.69 6.16 0.49
N LEU A 125 16.32 5.05 0.88
CA LEU A 125 17.40 4.42 0.12
C LEU A 125 16.88 3.78 -1.17
N VAL A 126 15.81 3.00 -1.11
CA VAL A 126 15.19 2.33 -2.27
C VAL A 126 14.78 3.35 -3.34
N HIS A 127 14.24 4.47 -2.91
CA HIS A 127 13.80 5.54 -3.80
C HIS A 127 14.89 6.55 -4.15
N LYS A 128 16.11 6.39 -3.60
CA LYS A 128 17.25 7.28 -3.81
C LYS A 128 16.92 8.75 -3.49
N VAL A 129 16.24 8.98 -2.37
CA VAL A 129 15.87 10.33 -1.92
C VAL A 129 17.07 10.98 -1.25
N GLY A 130 17.48 12.13 -1.74
CA GLY A 130 18.50 13.00 -1.13
C GLY A 130 19.84 12.34 -0.80
N THR A 131 20.67 13.08 -0.09
CA THR A 131 21.94 12.63 0.51
C THR A 131 21.70 11.89 1.84
N GLU A 132 22.73 11.30 2.42
CA GLU A 132 22.65 10.65 3.72
C GLU A 132 22.23 11.62 4.83
N ALA A 133 22.81 12.81 4.86
CA ALA A 133 22.48 13.85 5.85
C ALA A 133 21.02 14.32 5.73
N GLU A 134 20.51 14.47 4.52
CA GLU A 134 19.12 14.87 4.27
C GLU A 134 18.14 13.76 4.71
N ARG A 135 18.46 12.48 4.51
CA ARG A 135 17.64 11.34 4.96
C ARG A 135 17.61 11.28 6.48
N GLU A 136 18.74 11.46 7.16
CA GLU A 136 18.81 11.50 8.62
C GLU A 136 18.00 12.67 9.19
N ALA A 137 18.13 13.86 8.61
CA ALA A 137 17.32 15.02 8.97
C ALA A 137 15.82 14.74 8.81
N ARG A 138 15.43 14.11 7.69
CA ARG A 138 14.02 13.75 7.45
C ARG A 138 13.49 12.74 8.45
N ILE A 139 14.26 11.71 8.81
CA ILE A 139 13.88 10.74 9.84
C ILE A 139 13.67 11.43 11.20
N ASN A 140 14.58 12.31 11.58
CA ASN A 140 14.47 13.06 12.85
C ASN A 140 13.23 13.97 12.86
N GLU A 141 12.94 14.64 11.74
CA GLU A 141 11.72 15.44 11.58
C GLU A 141 10.46 14.58 11.75
N LEU A 142 10.37 13.44 11.04
CA LEU A 142 9.23 12.53 11.10
C LEU A 142 8.98 12.02 12.52
N VAL A 143 10.04 11.61 13.22
CA VAL A 143 9.96 11.15 14.61
C VAL A 143 9.43 12.24 15.53
N GLY A 144 9.87 13.49 15.31
CA GLY A 144 9.35 14.66 16.04
C GLY A 144 7.87 14.94 15.74
N LEU A 145 7.47 14.88 14.47
CA LEU A 145 6.08 15.12 14.05
C LEU A 145 5.08 14.14 14.68
N VAL A 146 5.47 12.87 14.85
CA VAL A 146 4.60 11.85 15.48
C VAL A 146 4.79 11.77 16.99
N GLY A 147 5.59 12.66 17.60
CA GLY A 147 5.82 12.71 19.04
C GLY A 147 6.49 11.45 19.60
N LEU A 148 7.39 10.83 18.85
CA LEU A 148 8.23 9.75 19.34
C LEU A 148 9.53 10.30 19.95
N PRO A 149 10.03 9.70 21.05
CA PRO A 149 11.34 10.07 21.58
C PRO A 149 12.44 9.62 20.61
N HIS A 150 13.50 10.40 20.44
CA HIS A 150 14.64 10.04 19.59
C HIS A 150 15.30 8.70 19.98
N SER A 151 15.20 8.30 21.24
CA SER A 151 15.68 6.99 21.69
C SER A 151 14.97 5.82 21.00
N ALA A 152 13.73 6.03 20.53
CA ALA A 152 12.97 5.01 19.79
C ALA A 152 13.66 4.62 18.47
N LEU A 153 14.44 5.51 17.85
CA LEU A 153 15.19 5.21 16.61
C LEU A 153 16.18 4.04 16.76
N ARG A 154 16.71 3.83 17.96
CA ARG A 154 17.66 2.75 18.26
C ARG A 154 16.99 1.48 18.78
N ALA A 155 15.69 1.52 18.99
CA ALA A 155 14.93 0.39 19.51
C ALA A 155 14.54 -0.59 18.40
N LEU A 156 14.41 -1.87 18.76
CA LEU A 156 13.70 -2.86 17.98
C LEU A 156 12.18 -2.70 18.19
N PRO A 157 11.32 -3.08 17.24
CA PRO A 157 9.88 -2.98 17.39
C PRO A 157 9.32 -3.65 18.66
N GLY A 158 9.92 -4.77 19.08
CA GLY A 158 9.53 -5.47 20.31
C GLY A 158 9.79 -4.70 21.61
N GLN A 159 10.64 -3.68 21.57
CA GLN A 159 10.98 -2.81 22.72
C GLN A 159 10.05 -1.58 22.82
N LEU A 160 9.19 -1.38 21.82
CA LEU A 160 8.26 -0.26 21.76
C LEU A 160 6.89 -0.66 22.30
N SER A 161 6.17 0.31 22.90
CA SER A 161 4.76 0.14 23.22
C SER A 161 3.90 -0.02 21.95
N GLY A 162 2.68 -0.54 22.10
CA GLY A 162 1.73 -0.66 20.97
C GLY A 162 1.51 0.67 20.24
N GLY A 163 1.25 1.74 20.98
CA GLY A 163 1.07 3.08 20.42
C GLY A 163 2.34 3.66 19.78
N GLN A 164 3.53 3.31 20.28
CA GLN A 164 4.78 3.70 19.63
C GLN A 164 4.98 2.96 18.30
N ARG A 165 4.69 1.64 18.25
CA ARG A 165 4.72 0.88 16.99
C ARG A 165 3.76 1.44 15.94
N GLN A 166 2.54 1.83 16.35
CA GLN A 166 1.58 2.48 15.46
C GLN A 166 2.11 3.77 14.84
N ARG A 167 2.84 4.56 15.62
CA ARG A 167 3.42 5.83 15.14
C ARG A 167 4.65 5.64 14.27
N VAL A 168 5.32 4.49 14.36
CA VAL A 168 6.44 4.15 13.46
C VAL A 168 5.93 3.64 12.09
N ALA A 169 4.85 2.86 12.09
CA ALA A 169 4.25 2.26 10.89
C ALA A 169 3.42 3.28 10.09
#